data_c252df0a5e13f64c9e536c2df2e4a2b5
#
_entry.id   c252df0a5e13f64c9e536c2df2e4a2b5
#
_cell.length_a   1.000
_cell.length_b   1.000
_cell.length_c   1.000
_cell.angle_alpha   90.00
_cell.angle_beta   90.00
_cell.angle_gamma   90.00
#
_symmetry.space_group_name_H-M   'P 1'
#
loop_
_entity.id
_entity.type
_entity.pdbx_description
1 polymer ?
#
loop_
_entity_poly.entity_id
_entity_poly.type
_entity_poly.pdbx_seq_one_letter_code
_entity_poly.pdbx_strand_id
1 'polypeptide(L)'
;MTIFWKVFFTSFYLLLLTCYVSRGQTIDRTEVHDIIQILTTKLTEVYPFPETAEEYRKAILKNESQHQYEGLSEDSLASKLTRDLRAVHKDVHLRVMKNEETFKRLTTPEENRGRDHAEEARMIKQNYGFQRVEVDGETSTAYLDIPGPFWGNQEAFEMAAAAMNMAAYSKYVILDIRHNPGGTGHMGRFIASYFYPAGNEKFYLNGFYKDRARDEQEWTYSYVPGKRNPKAKVFILVGPGTGSASEGLAYAMQKLGRATIVGDTTAGAGIAGTFVPLKRNLIAFIPFKMVVGPNSNEGWEGVGVIPDVRAGDKDALAVARELIEKDINAKP
;
A
#
# COMPACT_ATOMS: atom_id res chain seq x y z
N MET A 1 -21.07 63.63 -63.59
CA MET A 1 -21.68 62.42 -62.98
C MET A 1 -20.60 61.42 -62.98
N THR A 2 -19.84 61.33 -61.86
CA THR A 2 -18.62 60.54 -61.69
C THR A 2 -18.84 59.53 -60.63
N ILE A 3 -18.75 58.25 -61.00
CA ILE A 3 -18.94 57.11 -60.10
C ILE A 3 -17.53 56.72 -59.60
N PHE A 4 -17.36 56.84 -58.29
CA PHE A 4 -16.15 56.40 -57.58
C PHE A 4 -16.23 54.90 -57.30
N TRP A 5 -15.23 54.14 -57.77
CA TRP A 5 -15.01 52.73 -57.47
C TRP A 5 -14.04 52.62 -56.28
N LYS A 6 -14.56 52.14 -55.14
CA LYS A 6 -13.71 51.79 -54.00
C LYS A 6 -13.26 50.32 -54.11
N VAL A 7 -11.98 50.12 -54.23
CA VAL A 7 -11.31 48.83 -54.17
C VAL A 7 -11.07 48.49 -52.68
N PHE A 8 -11.69 47.44 -52.15
CA PHE A 8 -11.39 46.89 -50.85
C PHE A 8 -10.23 45.93 -50.95
N PHE A 9 -9.08 46.23 -50.36
CA PHE A 9 -8.01 45.27 -50.08
C PHE A 9 -8.35 44.53 -48.80
N THR A 10 -8.70 43.26 -48.91
CA THR A 10 -8.79 42.34 -47.77
C THR A 10 -7.45 41.69 -47.52
N SER A 11 -6.72 42.11 -46.50
CA SER A 11 -5.52 41.48 -46.00
C SER A 11 -5.90 40.19 -45.27
N PHE A 12 -5.57 39.07 -45.85
CA PHE A 12 -5.70 37.74 -45.24
C PHE A 12 -4.51 37.50 -44.33
N TYR A 13 -4.66 37.76 -43.01
CA TYR A 13 -3.69 37.34 -42.02
C TYR A 13 -3.80 35.87 -41.77
N LEU A 14 -2.87 35.06 -42.33
CA LEU A 14 -2.70 33.64 -42.04
C LEU A 14 -2.08 33.51 -40.62
N LEU A 15 -2.90 33.30 -39.63
CA LEU A 15 -2.47 32.97 -38.25
C LEU A 15 -1.95 31.56 -38.26
N LEU A 16 -0.64 31.37 -38.41
CA LEU A 16 0.05 30.12 -38.10
C LEU A 16 0.02 29.87 -36.58
N LEU A 17 -0.99 29.18 -36.10
CA LEU A 17 -0.98 28.58 -34.76
C LEU A 17 0.12 27.50 -34.75
N THR A 18 1.33 27.87 -34.37
CA THR A 18 2.35 26.91 -33.95
C THR A 18 1.87 26.34 -32.61
N CYS A 19 1.24 25.17 -32.63
CA CYS A 19 1.10 24.34 -31.45
C CYS A 19 2.51 24.02 -30.95
N TYR A 20 2.98 24.78 -29.97
CA TYR A 20 4.09 24.34 -29.13
C TYR A 20 3.60 23.15 -28.31
N VAL A 21 3.72 21.95 -28.89
CA VAL A 21 3.72 20.73 -28.10
C VAL A 21 4.99 20.85 -27.25
N SER A 22 4.83 21.14 -25.97
CA SER A 22 5.91 21.04 -24.99
C SER A 22 6.38 19.58 -25.02
N ARG A 23 7.37 19.28 -25.87
CA ARG A 23 8.08 18.02 -25.82
C ARG A 23 8.82 18.04 -24.50
N GLY A 24 8.33 17.27 -23.52
CA GLY A 24 9.09 17.01 -22.30
C GLY A 24 10.53 16.68 -22.71
N GLN A 25 11.48 17.25 -21.99
CA GLN A 25 12.90 17.07 -22.28
C GLN A 25 13.21 15.58 -22.31
N THR A 26 13.70 15.07 -23.44
CA THR A 26 14.08 13.68 -23.61
C THR A 26 15.33 13.38 -22.79
N ILE A 27 15.41 12.18 -22.24
CA ILE A 27 16.58 11.74 -21.47
C ILE A 27 17.67 11.32 -22.47
N ASP A 28 18.92 11.71 -22.20
CA ASP A 28 20.02 11.28 -23.03
C ASP A 28 20.35 9.79 -22.83
N ARG A 29 21.04 9.19 -23.79
CA ARG A 29 21.33 7.75 -23.80
C ARG A 29 22.17 7.30 -22.62
N THR A 30 23.11 8.12 -22.16
CA THR A 30 23.97 7.80 -21.02
C THR A 30 23.18 7.76 -19.73
N GLU A 31 22.30 8.75 -19.52
CA GLU A 31 21.43 8.78 -18.36
C GLU A 31 20.41 7.62 -18.35
N VAL A 32 19.87 7.25 -19.52
CA VAL A 32 18.99 6.06 -19.66
C VAL A 32 19.75 4.81 -19.26
N HIS A 33 21.00 4.66 -19.72
CA HIS A 33 21.87 3.54 -19.34
C HIS A 33 22.06 3.48 -17.82
N ASP A 34 22.42 4.59 -17.21
CA ASP A 34 22.63 4.66 -15.75
C ASP A 34 21.36 4.28 -14.97
N ILE A 35 20.19 4.78 -15.39
CA ILE A 35 18.89 4.43 -14.78
C ILE A 35 18.67 2.91 -14.84
N ILE A 36 18.93 2.30 -15.98
CA ILE A 36 18.76 0.86 -16.20
C ILE A 36 19.74 0.07 -15.36
N GLN A 37 21.00 0.49 -15.28
CA GLN A 37 22.01 -0.18 -14.46
C GLN A 37 21.64 -0.14 -12.96
N ILE A 38 21.20 1.02 -12.44
CA ILE A 38 20.75 1.13 -11.06
C ILE A 38 19.53 0.22 -10.80
N LEU A 39 18.53 0.27 -11.68
CA LEU A 39 17.30 -0.53 -11.55
C LEU A 39 17.61 -2.04 -11.55
N THR A 40 18.37 -2.52 -12.53
CA THR A 40 18.67 -3.95 -12.68
C THR A 40 19.57 -4.47 -11.59
N THR A 41 20.54 -3.67 -11.13
CA THR A 41 21.39 -4.00 -10.00
C THR A 41 20.54 -4.15 -8.72
N LYS A 42 19.68 -3.18 -8.44
CA LYS A 42 18.83 -3.23 -7.25
C LYS A 42 17.84 -4.39 -7.28
N LEU A 43 17.25 -4.69 -8.42
CA LEU A 43 16.41 -5.88 -8.59
C LEU A 43 17.16 -7.16 -8.21
N THR A 44 18.37 -7.35 -8.76
CA THR A 44 19.17 -8.55 -8.45
C THR A 44 19.71 -8.58 -7.03
N GLU A 45 19.88 -7.44 -6.36
CA GLU A 45 20.31 -7.36 -4.97
C GLU A 45 19.22 -7.79 -3.97
N VAL A 46 17.97 -7.31 -4.16
CA VAL A 46 16.98 -7.36 -3.08
C VAL A 46 15.70 -8.14 -3.41
N TYR A 47 15.37 -8.34 -4.68
CA TYR A 47 14.12 -9.02 -5.05
C TYR A 47 14.06 -10.43 -4.44
N PRO A 48 12.92 -10.86 -3.82
CA PRO A 48 12.86 -12.08 -3.02
C PRO A 48 13.15 -13.37 -3.80
N PHE A 49 12.89 -13.36 -5.11
CA PHE A 49 13.07 -14.51 -6.00
C PHE A 49 14.24 -14.27 -6.96
N PRO A 50 15.43 -14.87 -6.70
CA PRO A 50 16.65 -14.59 -7.49
C PRO A 50 16.52 -14.90 -8.97
N GLU A 51 15.83 -15.98 -9.31
CA GLU A 51 15.63 -16.40 -10.73
C GLU A 51 14.77 -15.37 -11.47
N THR A 52 13.66 -14.93 -10.86
CA THR A 52 12.79 -13.89 -11.41
C THR A 52 13.51 -12.54 -11.53
N ALA A 53 14.35 -12.20 -10.54
CA ALA A 53 15.17 -10.99 -10.60
C ALA A 53 16.11 -10.99 -11.83
N GLU A 54 16.71 -12.14 -12.11
CA GLU A 54 17.59 -12.31 -13.28
C GLU A 54 16.81 -12.28 -14.62
N GLU A 55 15.58 -12.78 -14.65
CA GLU A 55 14.70 -12.66 -15.82
C GLU A 55 14.33 -11.20 -16.10
N TYR A 56 13.98 -10.44 -15.07
CA TYR A 56 13.76 -8.98 -15.18
C TYR A 56 15.01 -8.29 -15.76
N ARG A 57 16.17 -8.57 -15.17
CA ARG A 57 17.44 -7.97 -15.63
C ARG A 57 17.69 -8.25 -17.10
N LYS A 58 17.59 -9.49 -17.53
CA LYS A 58 17.80 -9.90 -18.94
C LYS A 58 16.82 -9.20 -19.89
N ALA A 59 15.55 -9.13 -19.52
CA ALA A 59 14.53 -8.49 -20.36
C ALA A 59 14.79 -6.99 -20.53
N ILE A 60 15.09 -6.27 -19.45
CA ILE A 60 15.37 -4.83 -19.50
C ILE A 60 16.64 -4.54 -20.30
N LEU A 61 17.75 -5.27 -20.08
CA LEU A 61 18.99 -5.09 -20.81
C LEU A 61 18.85 -5.44 -22.31
N LYS A 62 18.03 -6.44 -22.65
CA LYS A 62 17.70 -6.76 -24.04
C LYS A 62 16.97 -5.60 -24.73
N ASN A 63 15.95 -5.04 -24.08
CA ASN A 63 15.21 -3.90 -24.62
C ASN A 63 16.11 -2.65 -24.78
N GLU A 64 17.04 -2.43 -23.84
CA GLU A 64 18.04 -1.37 -23.94
C GLU A 64 18.94 -1.57 -25.15
N SER A 65 19.48 -2.79 -25.35
CA SER A 65 20.33 -3.11 -26.51
C SER A 65 19.62 -2.94 -27.85
N GLN A 66 18.30 -3.00 -27.85
CA GLN A 66 17.42 -2.74 -28.99
C GLN A 66 16.97 -1.26 -29.09
N HIS A 67 17.59 -0.35 -28.34
CA HIS A 67 17.32 1.09 -28.34
C HIS A 67 15.86 1.48 -27.98
N GLN A 68 15.12 0.59 -27.29
CA GLN A 68 13.70 0.79 -27.02
C GLN A 68 13.40 1.88 -25.98
N TYR A 69 14.40 2.37 -25.26
CA TYR A 69 14.27 3.40 -24.23
C TYR A 69 14.81 4.77 -24.66
N GLU A 70 15.34 4.90 -25.87
CA GLU A 70 15.92 6.15 -26.39
C GLU A 70 14.83 7.17 -26.77
N GLY A 71 15.14 8.44 -26.60
CA GLY A 71 14.26 9.54 -26.98
C GLY A 71 12.97 9.67 -26.16
N LEU A 72 12.87 8.99 -25.02
CA LEU A 72 11.73 9.04 -24.13
C LEU A 72 11.87 10.18 -23.10
N SER A 73 10.75 10.75 -22.70
CA SER A 73 10.66 11.61 -21.51
C SER A 73 10.71 10.75 -20.23
N GLU A 74 10.94 11.39 -19.08
CA GLU A 74 10.96 10.72 -17.76
C GLU A 74 9.69 9.88 -17.52
N ASP A 75 8.51 10.46 -17.76
CA ASP A 75 7.23 9.76 -17.57
C ASP A 75 7.04 8.60 -18.55
N SER A 76 7.48 8.77 -19.80
CA SER A 76 7.40 7.73 -20.81
C SER A 76 8.35 6.59 -20.52
N LEU A 77 9.57 6.89 -20.05
CA LEU A 77 10.55 5.89 -19.64
C LEU A 77 10.05 5.10 -18.44
N ALA A 78 9.56 5.79 -17.40
CA ALA A 78 9.01 5.16 -16.21
C ALA A 78 7.86 4.19 -16.54
N SER A 79 6.92 4.66 -17.37
CA SER A 79 5.78 3.86 -17.81
C SER A 79 6.19 2.66 -18.65
N LYS A 80 7.19 2.82 -19.54
CA LYS A 80 7.69 1.73 -20.38
C LYS A 80 8.44 0.70 -19.54
N LEU A 81 9.36 1.11 -18.66
CA LEU A 81 10.07 0.21 -17.76
C LEU A 81 9.10 -0.60 -16.90
N THR A 82 8.06 0.04 -16.35
CA THR A 82 7.03 -0.66 -15.56
C THR A 82 6.30 -1.71 -16.39
N ARG A 83 5.90 -1.39 -17.64
CA ARG A 83 5.23 -2.35 -18.51
C ARG A 83 6.14 -3.53 -18.88
N ASP A 84 7.39 -3.25 -19.21
CA ASP A 84 8.35 -4.27 -19.61
C ASP A 84 8.68 -5.23 -18.45
N LEU A 85 8.82 -4.72 -17.23
CA LEU A 85 8.95 -5.54 -16.03
C LEU A 85 7.73 -6.42 -15.83
N ARG A 86 6.53 -5.86 -15.85
CA ARG A 86 5.27 -6.60 -15.66
C ARG A 86 4.94 -7.59 -16.79
N ALA A 87 5.56 -7.43 -17.95
CA ALA A 87 5.46 -8.40 -19.04
C ALA A 87 6.27 -9.67 -18.76
N VAL A 88 7.33 -9.60 -17.94
CA VAL A 88 8.10 -10.77 -17.49
C VAL A 88 7.32 -11.54 -16.43
N HIS A 89 6.94 -10.85 -15.34
CA HIS A 89 6.08 -11.39 -14.28
C HIS A 89 5.09 -10.33 -13.83
N LYS A 90 3.85 -10.74 -13.59
CA LYS A 90 2.76 -9.85 -13.16
C LYS A 90 2.90 -9.51 -11.67
N ASP A 91 3.90 -8.71 -11.33
CA ASP A 91 4.06 -8.14 -10.00
C ASP A 91 3.44 -6.74 -9.96
N VAL A 92 2.36 -6.58 -9.20
CA VAL A 92 1.62 -5.30 -9.09
C VAL A 92 2.38 -4.24 -8.31
N HIS A 93 3.31 -4.65 -7.45
CA HIS A 93 4.13 -3.74 -6.64
C HIS A 93 5.29 -3.16 -7.44
N LEU A 94 5.93 -3.98 -8.30
CA LEU A 94 7.09 -3.57 -9.07
C LEU A 94 6.71 -2.51 -10.10
N ARG A 95 7.23 -1.30 -9.88
CA ARG A 95 6.95 -0.15 -10.75
C ARG A 95 8.05 0.90 -10.70
N VAL A 96 8.23 1.57 -11.81
CA VAL A 96 9.05 2.79 -11.93
C VAL A 96 8.11 3.98 -12.10
N MET A 97 8.39 5.07 -11.42
CA MET A 97 7.59 6.29 -11.48
C MET A 97 8.45 7.54 -11.31
N LYS A 98 7.98 8.66 -11.84
CA LYS A 98 8.53 9.97 -11.52
C LYS A 98 7.91 10.47 -10.22
N ASN A 99 8.75 10.80 -9.24
CA ASN A 99 8.33 11.43 -7.99
C ASN A 99 9.48 12.23 -7.39
N GLU A 100 9.45 13.53 -7.61
CA GLU A 100 10.50 14.45 -7.18
C GLU A 100 10.65 14.51 -5.66
N GLU A 101 9.54 14.57 -4.93
CA GLU A 101 9.53 14.64 -3.46
C GLU A 101 10.16 13.41 -2.84
N THR A 102 9.71 12.22 -3.23
CA THR A 102 10.27 10.95 -2.74
C THR A 102 11.72 10.80 -3.18
N PHE A 103 12.08 11.16 -4.41
CA PHE A 103 13.46 11.10 -4.90
C PHE A 103 14.38 12.00 -4.04
N LYS A 104 14.00 13.26 -3.82
CA LYS A 104 14.74 14.20 -2.97
C LYS A 104 14.89 13.66 -1.56
N ARG A 105 13.82 13.15 -0.96
CA ARG A 105 13.87 12.53 0.38
C ARG A 105 14.85 11.36 0.45
N LEU A 106 14.86 10.47 -0.56
CA LEU A 106 15.73 9.30 -0.59
C LEU A 106 17.20 9.65 -0.84
N THR A 107 17.48 10.72 -1.60
CA THR A 107 18.84 11.15 -1.94
C THR A 107 19.44 12.18 -0.97
N THR A 108 18.61 12.80 -0.11
CA THR A 108 19.08 13.68 0.95
C THR A 108 19.59 12.84 2.13
N PRO A 109 20.84 13.09 2.63
CA PRO A 109 21.34 12.45 3.84
C PRO A 109 20.38 12.62 5.02
N GLU A 110 20.28 11.63 5.89
CA GLU A 110 19.30 11.60 6.98
C GLU A 110 19.44 12.80 7.92
N GLU A 111 20.67 13.18 8.22
CA GLU A 111 21.01 14.36 9.02
C GLU A 111 20.53 15.69 8.43
N ASN A 112 20.30 15.74 7.11
CA ASN A 112 19.84 16.92 6.38
C ASN A 112 18.36 16.84 5.99
N ARG A 113 17.65 15.77 6.36
CA ARG A 113 16.21 15.64 6.14
C ARG A 113 15.48 16.48 7.16
N GLY A 114 14.95 17.63 6.72
CA GLY A 114 13.99 18.39 7.52
C GLY A 114 12.73 17.54 7.80
N ARG A 115 11.95 17.93 8.81
CA ARG A 115 10.63 17.34 9.02
C ARG A 115 9.79 17.55 7.76
N ASP A 116 9.15 16.51 7.28
CA ASP A 116 8.16 16.60 6.22
C ASP A 116 6.86 17.13 6.81
N HIS A 117 6.75 18.46 6.88
CA HIS A 117 5.58 19.13 7.43
C HIS A 117 4.29 18.83 6.65
N ALA A 118 4.38 18.52 5.35
CA ALA A 118 3.21 18.17 4.55
C ALA A 118 2.71 16.76 4.90
N GLU A 119 3.62 15.81 5.09
CA GLU A 119 3.28 14.47 5.54
C GLU A 119 2.73 14.50 6.97
N GLU A 120 3.39 15.23 7.88
CA GLU A 120 2.93 15.41 9.26
C GLU A 120 1.52 16.04 9.32
N ALA A 121 1.28 17.10 8.55
CA ALA A 121 -0.04 17.73 8.46
C ALA A 121 -1.12 16.77 7.91
N ARG A 122 -0.75 15.90 6.96
CA ARG A 122 -1.64 14.86 6.43
C ARG A 122 -1.97 13.82 7.49
N MET A 123 -0.98 13.33 8.25
CA MET A 123 -1.18 12.39 9.35
C MET A 123 -2.14 12.98 10.40
N ILE A 124 -1.90 14.22 10.82
CA ILE A 124 -2.76 14.93 11.80
C ILE A 124 -4.17 15.07 11.25
N LYS A 125 -4.32 15.53 9.99
CA LYS A 125 -5.64 15.70 9.35
C LYS A 125 -6.42 14.39 9.27
N GLN A 126 -5.74 13.27 9.11
CA GLN A 126 -6.32 11.92 9.06
C GLN A 126 -6.42 11.27 10.44
N ASN A 127 -6.13 12.02 11.51
CA ASN A 127 -6.07 11.49 12.87
C ASN A 127 -5.25 10.19 12.95
N TYR A 128 -4.10 10.19 12.30
CA TYR A 128 -3.17 9.03 12.19
C TYR A 128 -3.84 7.74 11.71
N GLY A 129 -4.88 7.86 10.88
CA GLY A 129 -5.59 6.74 10.27
C GLY A 129 -6.84 6.29 11.01
N PHE A 130 -7.10 6.77 12.22
CA PHE A 130 -8.26 6.39 13.06
C PHE A 130 -9.31 7.49 13.03
N GLN A 131 -10.36 7.33 12.21
CA GLN A 131 -11.32 8.40 12.00
C GLN A 131 -12.51 8.37 12.95
N ARG A 132 -12.94 7.17 13.39
CA ARG A 132 -14.13 7.03 14.22
C ARG A 132 -14.02 5.83 15.15
N VAL A 133 -14.40 6.03 16.41
CA VAL A 133 -14.61 4.95 17.38
C VAL A 133 -15.99 5.15 17.99
N GLU A 134 -16.86 4.17 17.86
CA GLU A 134 -18.20 4.16 18.44
C GLU A 134 -18.35 2.93 19.34
N VAL A 135 -18.99 3.11 20.48
CA VAL A 135 -19.31 2.01 21.40
C VAL A 135 -20.82 2.02 21.66
N ASP A 136 -21.47 0.96 21.19
CA ASP A 136 -22.88 0.71 21.45
C ASP A 136 -22.99 -0.13 22.73
N GLY A 137 -23.56 0.46 23.78
CA GLY A 137 -23.74 -0.19 25.05
C GLY A 137 -24.83 -1.26 25.06
N GLU A 138 -25.85 -1.17 24.19
CA GLU A 138 -26.95 -2.14 24.13
C GLU A 138 -26.47 -3.49 23.60
N THR A 139 -25.73 -3.48 22.51
CA THR A 139 -25.15 -4.68 21.90
C THR A 139 -23.78 -5.02 22.46
N SER A 140 -23.16 -4.13 23.25
CA SER A 140 -21.77 -4.22 23.67
C SER A 140 -20.79 -4.34 22.49
N THR A 141 -21.03 -3.56 21.44
CA THR A 141 -20.24 -3.56 20.20
C THR A 141 -19.41 -2.29 20.10
N ALA A 142 -18.10 -2.43 19.86
CA ALA A 142 -17.24 -1.33 19.43
C ALA A 142 -17.02 -1.39 17.92
N TYR A 143 -17.16 -0.25 17.26
CA TYR A 143 -16.84 -0.05 15.84
C TYR A 143 -15.67 0.92 15.70
N LEU A 144 -14.63 0.53 15.02
CA LEU A 144 -13.43 1.32 14.75
C LEU A 144 -13.28 1.49 13.23
N ASP A 145 -13.41 2.72 12.76
CA ASP A 145 -13.18 3.10 11.34
C ASP A 145 -11.74 3.54 11.15
N ILE A 146 -10.98 2.77 10.39
CA ILE A 146 -9.53 2.93 10.21
C ILE A 146 -9.21 3.01 8.70
N PRO A 147 -9.70 4.03 7.98
CA PRO A 147 -9.52 4.13 6.52
C PRO A 147 -8.13 4.64 6.12
N GLY A 148 -7.40 5.27 7.02
CA GLY A 148 -6.10 5.84 6.74
C GLY A 148 -4.98 4.82 6.76
N PRO A 149 -3.80 5.17 6.19
CA PRO A 149 -2.65 4.29 6.22
C PRO A 149 -2.23 3.91 7.65
N PHE A 150 -1.65 2.74 7.80
CA PHE A 150 -0.98 2.34 9.04
C PHE A 150 0.36 3.09 9.16
N TRP A 151 0.35 4.22 9.86
CA TRP A 151 1.54 5.00 10.14
C TRP A 151 2.45 4.32 11.16
N GLY A 152 3.76 4.60 11.10
CA GLY A 152 4.77 3.95 11.94
C GLY A 152 5.40 4.85 13.01
N ASN A 153 4.93 6.09 13.17
CA ASN A 153 5.42 7.02 14.17
C ASN A 153 4.73 6.84 15.53
N GLN A 154 5.32 7.40 16.56
CA GLN A 154 4.86 7.22 17.95
C GLN A 154 3.41 7.68 18.13
N GLU A 155 3.05 8.84 17.59
CA GLU A 155 1.71 9.42 17.71
C GLU A 155 0.62 8.52 17.12
N ALA A 156 0.95 7.81 16.02
CA ALA A 156 0.03 6.84 15.42
C ALA A 156 -0.21 5.62 16.34
N PHE A 157 0.83 5.12 17.01
CA PHE A 157 0.68 4.05 18.00
C PHE A 157 -0.07 4.51 19.24
N GLU A 158 0.11 5.74 19.69
CA GLU A 158 -0.65 6.34 20.78
C GLU A 158 -2.14 6.47 20.41
N MET A 159 -2.45 6.91 19.20
CA MET A 159 -3.81 6.98 18.70
C MET A 159 -4.45 5.58 18.57
N ALA A 160 -3.71 4.61 18.07
CA ALA A 160 -4.17 3.22 18.02
C ALA A 160 -4.46 2.68 19.42
N ALA A 161 -3.57 2.94 20.39
CA ALA A 161 -3.77 2.53 21.78
C ALA A 161 -5.03 3.17 22.39
N ALA A 162 -5.26 4.46 22.14
CA ALA A 162 -6.47 5.16 22.61
C ALA A 162 -7.74 4.53 22.02
N ALA A 163 -7.78 4.29 20.71
CA ALA A 163 -8.89 3.65 20.03
C ALA A 163 -9.17 2.23 20.57
N MET A 164 -8.13 1.42 20.74
CA MET A 164 -8.25 0.07 21.26
C MET A 164 -8.70 0.04 22.73
N ASN A 165 -8.28 1.02 23.55
CA ASN A 165 -8.72 1.13 24.92
C ASN A 165 -10.21 1.52 25.04
N MET A 166 -10.76 2.30 24.12
CA MET A 166 -12.21 2.54 24.05
C MET A 166 -13.00 1.25 23.81
N ALA A 167 -12.46 0.31 23.03
CA ALA A 167 -13.07 -0.99 22.74
C ALA A 167 -12.80 -2.07 23.79
N ALA A 168 -12.03 -1.78 24.84
CA ALA A 168 -11.45 -2.76 25.76
C ALA A 168 -12.48 -3.60 26.54
N TYR A 169 -13.71 -3.13 26.67
CA TYR A 169 -14.78 -3.82 27.41
C TYR A 169 -15.91 -4.32 26.50
N SER A 170 -15.81 -4.10 25.19
CA SER A 170 -16.83 -4.52 24.25
C SER A 170 -16.77 -6.03 24.03
N LYS A 171 -17.95 -6.64 23.93
CA LYS A 171 -18.09 -8.08 23.64
C LYS A 171 -17.81 -8.39 22.17
N TYR A 172 -18.18 -7.46 21.30
CA TYR A 172 -17.94 -7.50 19.86
C TYR A 172 -17.10 -6.30 19.46
N VAL A 173 -16.12 -6.53 18.57
CA VAL A 173 -15.27 -5.46 18.02
C VAL A 173 -15.27 -5.59 16.49
N ILE A 174 -15.64 -4.51 15.81
CA ILE A 174 -15.60 -4.38 14.35
C ILE A 174 -14.45 -3.46 14.01
N LEU A 175 -13.45 -3.96 13.26
CA LEU A 175 -12.36 -3.17 12.68
C LEU A 175 -12.69 -2.95 11.20
N ASP A 176 -12.99 -1.73 10.81
CA ASP A 176 -13.28 -1.38 9.43
C ASP A 176 -12.02 -0.87 8.75
N ILE A 177 -11.42 -1.72 7.91
CA ILE A 177 -10.24 -1.41 7.13
C ILE A 177 -10.51 -1.49 5.60
N ARG A 178 -11.78 -1.38 5.19
CA ARG A 178 -12.18 -1.50 3.77
C ARG A 178 -11.46 -0.52 2.85
N HIS A 179 -11.06 0.63 3.38
CA HIS A 179 -10.39 1.70 2.64
C HIS A 179 -8.93 1.91 3.05
N ASN A 180 -8.37 1.01 3.86
CA ASN A 180 -7.02 1.12 4.38
C ASN A 180 -6.00 0.56 3.39
N PRO A 181 -5.13 1.38 2.77
CA PRO A 181 -4.18 0.94 1.75
C PRO A 181 -2.97 0.18 2.32
N GLY A 182 -2.90 0.00 3.63
CA GLY A 182 -1.74 -0.59 4.29
C GLY A 182 -0.82 0.45 4.94
N GLY A 183 0.47 0.21 4.92
CA GLY A 183 1.51 1.02 5.56
C GLY A 183 2.51 0.14 6.31
N THR A 184 2.81 0.44 7.59
CA THR A 184 3.69 -0.43 8.36
C THR A 184 2.99 -1.67 8.92
N GLY A 185 3.58 -2.85 8.73
CA GLY A 185 3.11 -4.11 9.32
C GLY A 185 3.10 -4.10 10.86
N HIS A 186 3.95 -3.27 11.46
CA HIS A 186 4.00 -3.10 12.91
C HIS A 186 2.67 -2.62 13.51
N MET A 187 1.94 -1.74 12.81
CA MET A 187 0.64 -1.25 13.26
C MET A 187 -0.42 -2.37 13.25
N GLY A 188 -0.50 -3.15 12.18
CA GLY A 188 -1.43 -4.30 12.12
C GLY A 188 -1.16 -5.31 13.24
N ARG A 189 0.13 -5.65 13.46
CA ARG A 189 0.57 -6.50 14.56
C ARG A 189 0.24 -5.90 15.93
N PHE A 190 0.39 -4.58 16.10
CA PHE A 190 0.06 -3.88 17.34
C PHE A 190 -1.44 -3.99 17.66
N ILE A 191 -2.31 -3.72 16.69
CA ILE A 191 -3.76 -3.84 16.83
C ILE A 191 -4.14 -5.29 17.17
N ALA A 192 -3.61 -6.27 16.44
CA ALA A 192 -3.86 -7.69 16.69
C ALA A 192 -3.51 -8.09 18.13
N SER A 193 -2.44 -7.53 18.69
CA SER A 193 -1.95 -7.86 20.02
C SER A 193 -2.96 -7.59 21.16
N TYR A 194 -3.89 -6.66 20.96
CA TYR A 194 -4.95 -6.39 21.95
C TYR A 194 -5.93 -7.55 22.12
N PHE A 195 -6.02 -8.44 21.15
CA PHE A 195 -6.96 -9.55 21.15
C PHE A 195 -6.39 -10.86 21.68
N TYR A 196 -5.19 -10.83 22.25
CA TYR A 196 -4.56 -11.99 22.89
C TYR A 196 -4.17 -11.67 24.33
N PRO A 197 -4.20 -12.64 25.27
CA PRO A 197 -3.72 -12.43 26.62
C PRO A 197 -2.24 -12.05 26.65
N ALA A 198 -1.83 -11.23 27.60
CA ALA A 198 -0.41 -11.02 27.87
C ALA A 198 0.27 -12.33 28.25
N GLY A 199 1.50 -12.56 27.79
CA GLY A 199 2.23 -13.81 28.03
C GLY A 199 1.75 -15.00 27.19
N ASN A 200 0.90 -14.75 26.17
CA ASN A 200 0.46 -15.77 25.21
C ASN A 200 0.54 -15.18 23.80
N GLU A 201 1.75 -14.79 23.45
CA GLU A 201 2.07 -14.23 22.14
C GLU A 201 1.76 -15.27 21.05
N LYS A 202 1.26 -14.79 19.91
CA LYS A 202 0.93 -15.60 18.75
C LYS A 202 1.90 -15.32 17.62
N PHE A 203 2.32 -16.37 16.97
CA PHE A 203 3.04 -16.30 15.72
C PHE A 203 2.11 -15.68 14.67
N TYR A 204 2.49 -14.50 14.20
CA TYR A 204 1.61 -13.62 13.44
C TYR A 204 1.81 -13.78 11.92
N LEU A 205 3.05 -13.61 11.45
CA LEU A 205 3.42 -13.72 10.04
C LEU A 205 4.88 -14.17 9.90
N ASN A 206 5.23 -14.69 8.73
CA ASN A 206 6.62 -14.92 8.30
C ASN A 206 7.03 -13.87 7.26
N GLY A 207 8.28 -13.46 7.31
CA GLY A 207 8.94 -12.68 6.29
C GLY A 207 10.08 -13.47 5.63
N PHE A 208 10.02 -13.63 4.32
CA PHE A 208 11.06 -14.31 3.54
C PHE A 208 11.79 -13.33 2.64
N TYR A 209 13.11 -13.28 2.78
CA TYR A 209 14.01 -12.43 2.01
C TYR A 209 14.76 -13.24 0.95
N LYS A 210 15.37 -12.54 -0.02
CA LYS A 210 16.32 -13.17 -0.94
C LYS A 210 17.46 -13.86 -0.19
N ASP A 211 18.06 -13.16 0.76
CA ASP A 211 19.00 -13.74 1.72
C ASP A 211 18.20 -14.42 2.82
N ARG A 212 18.07 -15.75 2.74
CA ARG A 212 17.30 -16.58 3.66
C ARG A 212 17.79 -16.50 5.10
N ALA A 213 19.05 -16.10 5.35
CA ALA A 213 19.56 -15.86 6.70
C ALA A 213 18.88 -14.66 7.39
N ARG A 214 18.17 -13.82 6.61
CA ARG A 214 17.37 -12.69 7.11
C ARG A 214 15.91 -13.03 7.31
N ASP A 215 15.48 -14.27 7.06
CA ASP A 215 14.09 -14.65 7.29
C ASP A 215 13.67 -14.38 8.73
N GLU A 216 12.47 -13.88 8.89
CA GLU A 216 11.97 -13.43 10.17
C GLU A 216 10.60 -14.01 10.49
N GLN A 217 10.33 -14.17 11.78
CA GLN A 217 9.03 -14.48 12.32
C GLN A 217 8.50 -13.26 13.09
N GLU A 218 7.32 -12.82 12.74
CA GLU A 218 6.63 -11.78 13.47
C GLU A 218 5.67 -12.41 14.49
N TRP A 219 5.75 -11.94 15.74
CA TRP A 219 4.90 -12.39 16.84
C TRP A 219 4.09 -11.21 17.36
N THR A 220 2.89 -11.44 17.89
CA THR A 220 2.15 -10.39 18.59
C THR A 220 3.00 -9.81 19.71
N TYR A 221 2.81 -8.51 20.01
CA TYR A 221 3.61 -7.84 21.05
C TYR A 221 3.30 -8.39 22.44
N SER A 222 4.32 -8.60 23.27
CA SER A 222 4.19 -8.98 24.68
C SER A 222 3.54 -7.87 25.52
N TYR A 223 3.77 -6.63 25.14
CA TYR A 223 3.20 -5.46 25.77
C TYR A 223 2.49 -4.56 24.76
N VAL A 224 1.32 -4.05 25.14
CA VAL A 224 0.62 -2.94 24.50
C VAL A 224 0.05 -2.04 25.59
N PRO A 225 -0.01 -0.70 25.40
CA PRO A 225 -0.55 0.21 26.41
C PRO A 225 -2.02 -0.03 26.68
N GLY A 226 -2.40 -0.02 27.96
CA GLY A 226 -3.79 -0.15 28.37
C GLY A 226 -4.29 -1.59 28.43
N LYS A 227 -5.60 -1.77 28.23
CA LYS A 227 -6.27 -3.05 28.47
C LYS A 227 -6.46 -3.86 27.19
N ARG A 228 -6.06 -5.13 27.24
CA ARG A 228 -6.34 -6.11 26.18
C ARG A 228 -7.77 -6.63 26.28
N ASN A 229 -8.34 -7.08 25.17
CA ASN A 229 -9.66 -7.67 25.09
C ASN A 229 -9.63 -9.06 24.40
N PRO A 230 -9.00 -10.08 25.01
CA PRO A 230 -8.86 -11.40 24.40
C PRO A 230 -10.19 -12.16 24.28
N LYS A 231 -11.24 -11.71 24.97
CA LYS A 231 -12.56 -12.38 24.97
C LYS A 231 -13.51 -11.80 23.90
N ALA A 232 -13.18 -10.66 23.29
CA ALA A 232 -14.03 -10.07 22.27
C ALA A 232 -14.18 -11.00 21.06
N LYS A 233 -15.36 -11.06 20.45
CA LYS A 233 -15.53 -11.56 19.09
C LYS A 233 -15.15 -10.45 18.11
N VAL A 234 -14.21 -10.73 17.23
CA VAL A 234 -13.65 -9.72 16.30
C VAL A 234 -14.15 -9.97 14.90
N PHE A 235 -14.63 -8.91 14.28
CA PHE A 235 -14.96 -8.83 12.85
C PHE A 235 -14.03 -7.83 12.19
N ILE A 236 -13.48 -8.18 11.04
CA ILE A 236 -12.65 -7.26 10.24
C ILE A 236 -13.34 -7.06 8.91
N LEU A 237 -13.72 -5.80 8.62
CA LEU A 237 -14.33 -5.46 7.35
C LEU A 237 -13.26 -5.15 6.32
N VAL A 238 -13.33 -5.83 5.19
CA VAL A 238 -12.35 -5.73 4.10
C VAL A 238 -13.02 -5.49 2.75
N GLY A 239 -12.27 -4.98 1.80
CA GLY A 239 -12.71 -4.75 0.43
C GLY A 239 -11.54 -4.50 -0.52
N PRO A 240 -11.78 -4.17 -1.80
CA PRO A 240 -10.73 -3.92 -2.79
C PRO A 240 -9.76 -2.78 -2.43
N GLY A 241 -10.17 -1.88 -1.52
CA GLY A 241 -9.31 -0.80 -1.00
C GLY A 241 -8.41 -1.22 0.17
N THR A 242 -8.61 -2.43 0.73
CA THR A 242 -7.74 -3.01 1.75
C THR A 242 -6.47 -3.52 1.10
N GLY A 243 -5.29 -3.02 1.50
CA GLY A 243 -4.03 -3.37 0.84
C GLY A 243 -2.86 -3.60 1.81
N SER A 244 -1.86 -4.37 1.39
CA SER A 244 -0.56 -4.52 2.04
C SER A 244 -0.64 -4.86 3.54
N ALA A 245 -0.11 -4.02 4.43
CA ALA A 245 -0.09 -4.26 5.88
C ALA A 245 -1.48 -4.44 6.50
N SER A 246 -2.53 -3.82 5.96
CA SER A 246 -3.90 -4.03 6.43
C SER A 246 -4.45 -5.39 6.00
N GLU A 247 -4.03 -5.89 4.82
CA GLU A 247 -4.30 -7.29 4.44
C GLU A 247 -3.59 -8.25 5.39
N GLY A 248 -2.34 -7.92 5.77
CA GLY A 248 -1.58 -8.71 6.74
C GLY A 248 -2.30 -8.86 8.08
N LEU A 249 -2.94 -7.79 8.58
CA LEU A 249 -3.80 -7.86 9.77
C LEU A 249 -4.97 -8.82 9.56
N ALA A 250 -5.73 -8.65 8.48
CA ALA A 250 -6.90 -9.48 8.19
C ALA A 250 -6.49 -10.95 8.00
N TYR A 251 -5.45 -11.20 7.20
CA TYR A 251 -4.97 -12.54 6.90
C TYR A 251 -4.48 -13.27 8.15
N ALA A 252 -3.62 -12.64 8.94
CA ALA A 252 -3.10 -13.24 10.16
C ALA A 252 -4.21 -13.57 11.16
N MET A 253 -5.13 -12.63 11.40
CA MET A 253 -6.24 -12.81 12.32
C MET A 253 -7.22 -13.91 11.84
N GLN A 254 -7.43 -14.04 10.52
CA GLN A 254 -8.21 -15.10 9.91
C GLN A 254 -7.51 -16.46 10.10
N LYS A 255 -6.24 -16.58 9.72
CA LYS A 255 -5.48 -17.85 9.82
C LYS A 255 -5.29 -18.33 11.26
N LEU A 256 -5.27 -17.43 12.21
CA LEU A 256 -5.23 -17.73 13.65
C LEU A 256 -6.63 -18.03 14.24
N GLY A 257 -7.69 -17.99 13.43
CA GLY A 257 -9.07 -18.20 13.89
C GLY A 257 -9.54 -17.16 14.91
N ARG A 258 -8.95 -15.95 14.85
CA ARG A 258 -9.20 -14.90 15.86
C ARG A 258 -10.22 -13.86 15.43
N ALA A 259 -10.41 -13.67 14.14
CA ALA A 259 -11.40 -12.76 13.60
C ALA A 259 -12.20 -13.43 12.48
N THR A 260 -13.44 -13.00 12.31
CA THR A 260 -14.26 -13.27 11.12
C THR A 260 -14.05 -12.14 10.12
N ILE A 261 -13.61 -12.45 8.92
CA ILE A 261 -13.38 -11.49 7.84
C ILE A 261 -14.66 -11.34 7.04
N VAL A 262 -15.16 -10.10 6.91
CA VAL A 262 -16.44 -9.80 6.26
C VAL A 262 -16.22 -8.78 5.14
N GLY A 263 -16.79 -8.99 3.98
CA GLY A 263 -16.73 -8.03 2.87
C GLY A 263 -16.39 -8.65 1.53
N ASP A 264 -15.46 -8.03 0.81
CA ASP A 264 -15.00 -8.48 -0.50
C ASP A 264 -13.50 -8.77 -0.49
N THR A 265 -13.03 -9.50 -1.52
CA THR A 265 -11.62 -9.83 -1.70
C THR A 265 -10.76 -8.56 -1.75
N THR A 266 -9.65 -8.58 -1.05
CA THR A 266 -8.73 -7.44 -0.91
C THR A 266 -7.81 -7.27 -2.13
N ALA A 267 -6.92 -6.27 -2.11
CA ALA A 267 -6.08 -5.88 -3.25
C ALA A 267 -5.06 -6.93 -3.72
N GLY A 268 -4.63 -7.83 -2.83
CA GLY A 268 -3.63 -8.85 -3.16
C GLY A 268 -2.19 -8.36 -3.11
N ALA A 269 -1.88 -7.47 -2.16
CA ALA A 269 -0.58 -6.84 -1.99
C ALA A 269 0.23 -7.51 -0.85
N GLY A 270 0.70 -8.75 -1.07
CA GLY A 270 1.34 -9.59 -0.06
C GLY A 270 2.88 -9.49 0.01
N ILE A 271 3.51 -8.66 -0.82
CA ILE A 271 4.97 -8.47 -0.85
C ILE A 271 5.35 -7.10 -0.29
N ALA A 272 6.23 -7.07 0.70
CA ALA A 272 6.78 -5.82 1.19
C ALA A 272 7.86 -5.29 0.23
N GLY A 273 7.85 -3.99 -0.06
CA GLY A 273 8.78 -3.34 -0.97
C GLY A 273 9.30 -2.02 -0.41
N THR A 274 10.29 -1.47 -1.09
CA THR A 274 10.88 -0.17 -0.77
C THR A 274 11.06 0.68 -2.02
N PHE A 275 11.08 2.00 -1.81
CA PHE A 275 11.46 2.93 -2.87
C PHE A 275 12.98 3.02 -3.00
N VAL A 276 13.45 2.93 -4.24
CA VAL A 276 14.86 3.07 -4.63
C VAL A 276 14.99 4.27 -5.56
N PRO A 277 15.85 5.26 -5.25
CA PRO A 277 16.10 6.35 -6.18
C PRO A 277 16.89 5.83 -7.38
N LEU A 278 16.49 6.23 -8.57
CA LEU A 278 17.21 5.94 -9.82
C LEU A 278 18.02 7.18 -10.23
N LYS A 279 17.52 7.99 -11.14
CA LYS A 279 18.02 9.32 -11.54
C LYS A 279 16.86 10.20 -12.00
N ARG A 280 17.07 11.53 -12.15
CA ARG A 280 16.10 12.46 -12.75
C ARG A 280 14.70 12.40 -12.13
N ASN A 281 14.63 12.39 -10.80
CA ASN A 281 13.37 12.24 -10.07
C ASN A 281 12.60 10.93 -10.33
N LEU A 282 13.22 9.96 -11.01
CA LEU A 282 12.69 8.61 -11.14
C LEU A 282 13.02 7.79 -9.90
N ILE A 283 12.04 7.07 -9.43
CA ILE A 283 12.15 6.08 -8.36
C ILE A 283 11.56 4.76 -8.81
N ALA A 284 12.06 3.67 -8.26
CA ALA A 284 11.46 2.35 -8.41
C ALA A 284 10.92 1.88 -7.06
N PHE A 285 9.71 1.28 -7.05
CA PHE A 285 9.27 0.49 -5.90
C PHE A 285 9.66 -0.95 -6.18
N ILE A 286 10.55 -1.50 -5.35
CA ILE A 286 11.12 -2.85 -5.53
C ILE A 286 10.73 -3.71 -4.34
N PRO A 287 10.02 -4.83 -4.56
CA PRO A 287 9.79 -5.86 -3.56
C PRO A 287 11.10 -6.42 -2.99
N PHE A 288 11.15 -6.65 -1.67
CA PHE A 288 12.32 -7.21 -1.01
C PHE A 288 11.99 -8.33 -0.01
N LYS A 289 10.72 -8.47 0.41
CA LYS A 289 10.28 -9.45 1.40
C LYS A 289 8.91 -10.01 1.03
N MET A 290 8.83 -11.32 0.85
CA MET A 290 7.56 -12.02 0.74
C MET A 290 6.97 -12.24 2.14
N VAL A 291 5.70 -11.90 2.33
CA VAL A 291 5.01 -12.09 3.60
C VAL A 291 4.01 -13.24 3.46
N VAL A 292 4.03 -14.18 4.40
CA VAL A 292 3.14 -15.34 4.41
C VAL A 292 2.53 -15.56 5.79
N GLY A 293 1.50 -16.38 5.83
CA GLY A 293 0.76 -16.68 7.04
C GLY A 293 1.57 -17.45 8.09
N PRO A 294 1.05 -17.47 9.31
CA PRO A 294 1.65 -18.26 10.37
C PRO A 294 1.59 -19.77 10.02
N ASN A 295 2.70 -20.47 10.26
CA ASN A 295 2.82 -21.90 10.01
C ASN A 295 2.50 -22.36 8.57
N SER A 296 2.70 -21.46 7.59
CA SER A 296 2.36 -21.68 6.19
C SER A 296 3.41 -21.01 5.29
N ASN A 297 3.54 -21.50 4.06
CA ASN A 297 4.27 -20.83 2.99
C ASN A 297 3.32 -20.06 2.05
N GLU A 298 2.04 -19.99 2.39
CA GLU A 298 1.01 -19.31 1.62
C GLU A 298 0.80 -17.89 2.14
N GLY A 299 0.62 -16.97 1.22
CA GLY A 299 0.28 -15.56 1.46
C GLY A 299 -0.94 -15.16 0.65
N TRP A 300 -1.12 -13.86 0.52
CA TRP A 300 -2.23 -13.27 -0.23
C TRP A 300 -1.76 -12.53 -1.49
N GLU A 301 -0.48 -12.66 -1.86
CA GLU A 301 0.06 -11.98 -3.04
C GLU A 301 -0.68 -12.38 -4.31
N GLY A 302 -1.15 -11.37 -5.03
CA GLY A 302 -1.86 -11.52 -6.31
C GLY A 302 -3.28 -12.09 -6.22
N VAL A 303 -3.69 -12.63 -5.06
CA VAL A 303 -5.02 -13.25 -4.86
C VAL A 303 -5.91 -12.49 -3.87
N GLY A 304 -5.32 -11.72 -2.97
CA GLY A 304 -6.02 -11.02 -1.90
C GLY A 304 -6.46 -11.93 -0.74
N VAL A 305 -6.90 -11.30 0.34
CA VAL A 305 -7.55 -11.99 1.45
C VAL A 305 -9.01 -12.25 1.06
N ILE A 306 -9.37 -13.52 1.00
CA ILE A 306 -10.76 -13.93 0.70
C ILE A 306 -11.54 -13.87 2.01
N PRO A 307 -12.64 -13.11 2.10
CA PRO A 307 -13.42 -13.01 3.32
C PRO A 307 -14.12 -14.33 3.67
N ASP A 308 -14.31 -14.59 4.97
CA ASP A 308 -15.08 -15.72 5.48
C ASP A 308 -16.57 -15.56 5.15
N VAL A 309 -17.05 -14.30 5.16
CA VAL A 309 -18.43 -13.93 4.82
C VAL A 309 -18.41 -12.85 3.75
N ARG A 310 -18.85 -13.20 2.54
CA ARG A 310 -18.99 -12.23 1.46
C ARG A 310 -20.18 -11.31 1.70
N ALA A 311 -19.97 -10.00 1.53
CA ALA A 311 -21.04 -9.03 1.64
C ALA A 311 -21.93 -8.99 0.38
N GLY A 312 -21.36 -9.26 -0.80
CA GLY A 312 -22.08 -9.17 -2.07
C GLY A 312 -22.57 -7.73 -2.32
N ASP A 313 -23.87 -7.60 -2.62
CA ASP A 313 -24.49 -6.29 -2.83
C ASP A 313 -24.83 -5.53 -1.53
N LYS A 314 -24.59 -6.14 -0.36
CA LYS A 314 -24.83 -5.52 0.94
C LYS A 314 -23.58 -4.76 1.42
N ASP A 315 -23.80 -3.78 2.28
CA ASP A 315 -22.70 -3.16 3.02
C ASP A 315 -22.13 -4.15 4.05
N ALA A 316 -20.78 -4.33 4.05
CA ALA A 316 -20.10 -5.26 4.94
C ALA A 316 -20.35 -4.95 6.44
N LEU A 317 -20.54 -3.68 6.81
CA LEU A 317 -20.89 -3.29 8.18
C LEU A 317 -22.28 -3.79 8.56
N ALA A 318 -23.25 -3.70 7.64
CA ALA A 318 -24.59 -4.24 7.90
C ALA A 318 -24.55 -5.77 8.06
N VAL A 319 -23.77 -6.48 7.24
CA VAL A 319 -23.57 -7.93 7.37
C VAL A 319 -22.95 -8.31 8.71
N ALA A 320 -21.91 -7.58 9.14
CA ALA A 320 -21.27 -7.84 10.45
C ALA A 320 -22.25 -7.60 11.62
N ARG A 321 -23.08 -6.56 11.55
CA ARG A 321 -24.13 -6.29 12.54
C ARG A 321 -25.18 -7.41 12.57
N GLU A 322 -25.66 -7.88 11.41
CA GLU A 322 -26.56 -9.03 11.33
C GLU A 322 -25.98 -10.30 12.00
N LEU A 323 -24.66 -10.54 11.83
CA LEU A 323 -23.98 -11.69 12.47
C LEU A 323 -23.91 -11.51 13.98
N ILE A 324 -23.67 -10.30 14.48
CA ILE A 324 -23.66 -9.97 15.90
C ILE A 324 -25.05 -10.17 16.52
N GLU A 325 -26.09 -9.65 15.88
CA GLU A 325 -27.48 -9.80 16.32
C GLU A 325 -27.90 -11.27 16.42
N LYS A 326 -27.55 -12.07 15.40
CA LYS A 326 -27.79 -13.53 15.44
C LYS A 326 -27.07 -14.19 16.62
N ASP A 327 -25.81 -13.81 16.93
CA ASP A 327 -25.09 -14.36 18.07
C ASP A 327 -25.66 -13.93 19.41
N ILE A 328 -26.20 -12.71 19.53
CA ILE A 328 -26.88 -12.21 20.72
C ILE A 328 -28.17 -13.02 20.94
N ASN A 329 -28.96 -13.19 19.90
CA ASN A 329 -30.25 -13.89 19.95
C ASN A 329 -30.14 -15.40 20.10
N ALA A 330 -29.00 -16.01 19.75
CA ALA A 330 -28.74 -17.44 19.89
C ALA A 330 -28.35 -17.86 21.32
N LYS A 331 -28.10 -16.91 22.22
CA LYS A 331 -27.74 -17.20 23.62
C LYS A 331 -29.01 -17.17 24.47
N PRO A 332 -29.33 -18.29 25.16
CA PRO A 332 -30.45 -18.36 26.07
C PRO A 332 -30.27 -17.43 27.29
#